data_10b5f8482a55e3893819be00578c7657
#
_entry.id   10b5f8482a55e3893819be00578c7657
#
_cell.length_a   1.000
_cell.length_b   1.000
_cell.length_c   1.000
_cell.angle_alpha   90.00
_cell.angle_beta   90.00
_cell.angle_gamma   90.00
#
_symmetry.space_group_name_H-M   'P 1'
#
loop_
_entity.id
_entity.type
_entity.pdbx_description
1 polymer ?
#
loop_
_entity_poly.entity_id
_entity_poly.type
_entity_poly.pdbx_seq_one_letter_code
_entity_poly.pdbx_strand_id
1 'polypeptide(L)'
;MKFIFTIIIFIFFNSLSFSQSKKNNDLSSPFFYLNVARYPTTNIDSSKIDIHINIPYSSIQFLKKKNNFEANYELTFTIQTENNTPINRLSKQYTAKVDDFNDTHSSLVTDMIKESLILFNENSKLLVELMDLDTRKIFRKQIDITLNEFINDEVISDLLLVDLNKTNLPFNNGFPIIPPMISDLDTSINIFYEAISRKKSSNTVYYRISSTSNETILLDSIEVLDSNLVFTDILNIPIANKIKSNFNVQLSFTKIDEESSNQLISSIMIKSNFMGMTSYINDIDEAIEQMRYIAFTDEFKKIFKNKNITKEDKLMEFWKKRDPTPETKENELMNEYYRRVSFANNQFQTWQKGWKTSMGMIFILFGPPDNIEKNMSDINGREYQRWNYIRINRSFTFLDYNGFGEFELLDPYNSTYGTRWR
;
A
#
# COMPACT_ATOMS: atom_id res chain seq x y z
N MET A 1 -6.69 -69.73 33.61
CA MET A 1 -7.54 -68.52 33.62
C MET A 1 -6.62 -67.34 33.24
N LYS A 2 -6.63 -66.98 31.94
CA LYS A 2 -5.80 -65.87 31.42
C LYS A 2 -6.73 -64.67 31.24
N PHE A 3 -6.48 -63.58 32.01
CA PHE A 3 -7.15 -62.30 31.83
C PHE A 3 -6.48 -61.54 30.67
N ILE A 4 -7.24 -61.27 29.61
CA ILE A 4 -6.85 -60.40 28.51
C ILE A 4 -7.30 -58.98 28.88
N PHE A 5 -6.34 -58.05 29.13
CA PHE A 5 -6.60 -56.62 29.29
C PHE A 5 -6.67 -55.98 27.91
N THR A 6 -7.84 -55.59 27.49
CA THR A 6 -8.03 -54.81 26.26
C THR A 6 -7.85 -53.33 26.61
N ILE A 7 -6.75 -52.74 26.17
CA ILE A 7 -6.50 -51.28 26.27
C ILE A 7 -7.26 -50.60 25.13
N ILE A 8 -8.31 -49.86 25.46
CA ILE A 8 -8.99 -48.94 24.53
C ILE A 8 -8.22 -47.65 24.50
N ILE A 9 -7.50 -47.38 23.42
CA ILE A 9 -6.85 -46.09 23.16
C ILE A 9 -7.92 -45.17 22.63
N PHE A 10 -8.36 -44.21 23.45
CA PHE A 10 -9.15 -43.04 23.01
C PHE A 10 -8.21 -42.08 22.30
N ILE A 11 -8.26 -42.07 20.96
CA ILE A 11 -7.63 -41.03 20.16
C ILE A 11 -8.54 -39.81 20.21
N PHE A 12 -8.18 -38.82 21.05
CA PHE A 12 -8.78 -37.49 20.96
C PHE A 12 -8.31 -36.83 19.66
N PHE A 13 -9.15 -36.86 18.63
CA PHE A 13 -9.03 -35.93 17.52
C PHE A 13 -9.37 -34.54 18.05
N ASN A 14 -8.33 -33.77 18.42
CA ASN A 14 -8.46 -32.32 18.50
C ASN A 14 -8.68 -31.82 17.08
N SER A 15 -9.94 -31.64 16.70
CA SER A 15 -10.30 -30.81 15.56
C SER A 15 -9.87 -29.38 15.87
N LEU A 16 -8.66 -29.02 15.41
CA LEU A 16 -8.27 -27.64 15.22
C LEU A 16 -9.25 -27.05 14.20
N SER A 17 -10.34 -26.49 14.70
CA SER A 17 -11.17 -25.59 13.93
C SER A 17 -10.30 -24.35 13.64
N PHE A 18 -9.65 -24.36 12.48
CA PHE A 18 -9.17 -23.13 11.87
C PHE A 18 -10.41 -22.25 11.60
N SER A 19 -10.72 -21.41 12.57
CA SER A 19 -11.59 -20.26 12.34
C SER A 19 -10.83 -19.36 11.36
N GLN A 20 -11.07 -19.58 10.07
CA GLN A 20 -10.74 -18.57 9.06
C GLN A 20 -11.56 -17.35 9.45
N SER A 21 -10.88 -16.34 9.96
CA SER A 21 -11.42 -14.99 10.08
C SER A 21 -11.96 -14.66 8.68
N LYS A 22 -13.29 -14.68 8.52
CA LYS A 22 -13.96 -14.18 7.31
C LYS A 22 -13.49 -12.73 7.17
N LYS A 23 -12.53 -12.47 6.29
CA LYS A 23 -12.21 -11.11 5.86
C LYS A 23 -13.51 -10.53 5.30
N ASN A 24 -14.12 -9.61 6.04
CA ASN A 24 -15.25 -8.84 5.53
C ASN A 24 -14.74 -7.97 4.38
N ASN A 25 -14.74 -8.52 3.18
CA ASN A 25 -14.33 -7.83 1.97
C ASN A 25 -15.48 -6.91 1.52
N ASP A 26 -15.65 -5.80 2.20
CA ASP A 26 -16.52 -4.73 1.71
C ASP A 26 -15.78 -3.94 0.64
N LEU A 27 -16.05 -4.28 -0.62
CA LEU A 27 -15.40 -3.72 -1.81
C LEU A 27 -15.72 -2.24 -2.04
N SER A 28 -16.73 -1.75 -1.36
CA SER A 28 -17.17 -0.35 -1.42
C SER A 28 -16.67 0.45 -0.21
N SER A 29 -15.76 -0.11 0.58
CA SER A 29 -15.19 0.56 1.74
C SER A 29 -14.20 1.64 1.32
N PRO A 30 -14.10 2.75 2.09
CA PRO A 30 -13.10 3.78 1.85
C PRO A 30 -11.69 3.18 1.95
N PHE A 31 -10.82 3.65 1.06
CA PHE A 31 -9.43 3.16 0.96
C PHE A 31 -8.46 4.27 1.39
N PHE A 32 -7.33 3.90 2.00
CA PHE A 32 -6.26 4.84 2.34
C PHE A 32 -4.88 4.19 2.28
N TYR A 33 -3.85 5.00 2.10
CA TYR A 33 -2.46 4.59 2.30
C TYR A 33 -2.05 4.86 3.74
N LEU A 34 -1.31 3.93 4.33
CA LEU A 34 -0.81 4.01 5.69
C LEU A 34 0.71 3.82 5.67
N ASN A 35 1.42 4.74 6.29
CA ASN A 35 2.83 4.63 6.60
C ASN A 35 3.02 4.96 8.09
N VAL A 36 3.89 4.21 8.75
CA VAL A 36 4.30 4.47 10.13
C VAL A 36 5.80 4.69 10.11
N ALA A 37 6.24 5.83 10.60
CA ALA A 37 7.64 6.15 10.77
C ALA A 37 7.99 6.15 12.26
N ARG A 38 9.00 5.38 12.65
CA ARG A 38 9.47 5.20 14.02
C ARG A 38 10.70 6.04 14.27
N TYR A 39 10.73 6.74 15.39
CA TYR A 39 11.81 7.65 15.75
C TYR A 39 12.31 7.36 17.15
N PRO A 40 13.66 7.37 17.37
CA PRO A 40 14.22 7.27 18.71
C PRO A 40 13.88 8.50 19.53
N THR A 41 13.79 8.35 20.84
CA THR A 41 13.70 9.48 21.78
C THR A 41 14.93 9.51 22.70
N THR A 42 15.08 10.58 23.45
CA THR A 42 16.14 10.67 24.48
C THR A 42 15.94 9.62 25.58
N ASN A 43 14.70 9.22 25.83
CA ASN A 43 14.40 8.13 26.76
C ASN A 43 14.56 6.77 26.03
N ILE A 44 15.47 5.94 26.52
CA ILE A 44 15.78 4.63 25.94
C ILE A 44 14.60 3.65 25.98
N ASP A 45 13.63 3.85 26.87
CA ASP A 45 12.49 2.95 27.07
C ASP A 45 11.30 3.30 26.17
N SER A 46 11.38 4.39 25.40
CA SER A 46 10.28 4.87 24.57
C SER A 46 10.73 5.38 23.21
N SER A 47 9.83 5.26 22.23
CA SER A 47 9.99 5.78 20.87
C SER A 47 8.78 6.58 20.46
N LYS A 48 9.00 7.55 19.58
CA LYS A 48 7.93 8.28 18.90
C LYS A 48 7.58 7.55 17.62
N ILE A 49 6.30 7.42 17.34
CA ILE A 49 5.81 7.01 16.01
C ILE A 49 5.00 8.12 15.39
N ASP A 50 5.25 8.39 14.11
CA ASP A 50 4.43 9.26 13.28
C ASP A 50 3.62 8.38 12.32
N ILE A 51 2.31 8.48 12.41
CA ILE A 51 1.34 7.74 11.59
C ILE A 51 0.89 8.68 10.48
N HIS A 52 1.25 8.34 9.24
CA HIS A 52 0.87 9.12 8.07
C HIS A 52 -0.21 8.37 7.30
N ILE A 53 -1.34 9.04 7.07
CA ILE A 53 -2.47 8.49 6.34
C ILE A 53 -2.73 9.38 5.13
N ASN A 54 -2.70 8.77 3.95
CA ASN A 54 -3.03 9.45 2.71
C ASN A 54 -4.35 8.88 2.16
N ILE A 55 -5.40 9.71 2.11
CA ILE A 55 -6.76 9.33 1.74
C ILE A 55 -7.09 9.92 0.37
N PRO A 56 -7.15 9.11 -0.70
CA PRO A 56 -7.64 9.59 -2.00
C PRO A 56 -9.09 10.05 -1.90
N TYR A 57 -9.43 11.19 -2.50
CA TYR A 57 -10.79 11.72 -2.44
C TYR A 57 -11.81 10.78 -3.11
N SER A 58 -11.38 10.01 -4.11
CA SER A 58 -12.22 8.97 -4.73
C SER A 58 -12.65 7.84 -3.76
N SER A 59 -12.05 7.76 -2.57
CA SER A 59 -12.34 6.68 -1.59
C SER A 59 -13.34 7.08 -0.51
N ILE A 60 -13.72 8.36 -0.40
CA ILE A 60 -14.68 8.90 0.56
C ILE A 60 -15.83 9.61 -0.15
N GLN A 61 -17.00 9.69 0.49
CA GLN A 61 -18.18 10.28 -0.11
C GLN A 61 -18.22 11.78 0.12
N PHE A 62 -18.21 12.58 -0.97
CA PHE A 62 -18.44 14.00 -0.91
C PHE A 62 -19.93 14.33 -1.12
N LEU A 63 -20.44 15.22 -0.26
CA LEU A 63 -21.78 15.78 -0.36
C LEU A 63 -21.72 17.27 -0.73
N LYS A 64 -22.59 17.70 -1.62
CA LYS A 64 -22.68 19.12 -2.01
C LYS A 64 -23.18 19.97 -0.84
N LYS A 65 -22.44 21.01 -0.47
CA LYS A 65 -22.75 22.00 0.56
C LYS A 65 -22.68 23.39 -0.07
N LYS A 66 -23.83 24.05 -0.25
CA LYS A 66 -23.90 25.40 -0.86
C LYS A 66 -22.96 25.59 -2.07
N ASN A 67 -21.73 26.06 -1.85
CA ASN A 67 -20.77 26.38 -2.89
C ASN A 67 -19.59 25.40 -3.01
N ASN A 68 -19.47 24.43 -2.14
CA ASN A 68 -18.38 23.43 -2.12
C ASN A 68 -18.92 22.01 -1.94
N PHE A 69 -18.00 21.05 -1.93
CA PHE A 69 -18.28 19.65 -1.60
C PHE A 69 -17.49 19.30 -0.34
N GLU A 70 -18.12 18.60 0.60
CA GLU A 70 -17.52 18.19 1.87
C GLU A 70 -17.67 16.68 2.04
N ALA A 71 -16.60 16.02 2.50
CA ALA A 71 -16.60 14.64 2.95
C ALA A 71 -16.24 14.60 4.43
N ASN A 72 -17.06 13.94 5.25
CA ASN A 72 -16.82 13.77 6.67
C ASN A 72 -16.43 12.34 6.95
N TYR A 73 -15.33 12.15 7.67
CA TYR A 73 -14.84 10.82 8.02
C TYR A 73 -14.22 10.80 9.42
N GLU A 74 -14.11 9.60 9.99
CA GLU A 74 -13.48 9.37 11.27
C GLU A 74 -12.30 8.41 11.11
N LEU A 75 -11.18 8.76 11.72
CA LEU A 75 -10.03 7.88 11.87
C LEU A 75 -9.94 7.41 13.32
N THR A 76 -9.87 6.10 13.49
CA THR A 76 -9.61 5.48 14.79
C THR A 76 -8.30 4.73 14.75
N PHE A 77 -7.42 5.07 15.70
CA PHE A 77 -6.11 4.47 15.91
C PHE A 77 -6.18 3.61 17.16
N THR A 78 -5.91 2.33 17.04
CA THR A 78 -5.89 1.41 18.19
C THR A 78 -4.53 0.74 18.26
N ILE A 79 -3.78 0.99 19.34
CA ILE A 79 -2.56 0.26 19.67
C ILE A 79 -2.95 -0.99 20.44
N GLN A 80 -2.42 -2.13 20.04
CA GLN A 80 -2.70 -3.44 20.61
C GLN A 80 -1.40 -4.16 20.95
N THR A 81 -1.45 -5.04 21.95
CA THR A 81 -0.39 -6.03 22.18
C THR A 81 -0.31 -7.02 21.01
N GLU A 82 0.75 -7.84 20.97
CA GLU A 82 0.85 -8.95 20.00
C GLU A 82 -0.37 -9.89 20.04
N ASN A 83 -0.99 -10.04 21.20
CA ASN A 83 -2.20 -10.85 21.41
C ASN A 83 -3.51 -10.11 21.08
N ASN A 84 -3.44 -8.97 20.38
CA ASN A 84 -4.58 -8.13 20.00
C ASN A 84 -5.37 -7.53 21.18
N THR A 85 -4.77 -7.40 22.36
CA THR A 85 -5.39 -6.69 23.49
C THR A 85 -5.17 -5.20 23.32
N PRO A 86 -6.21 -4.35 23.27
CA PRO A 86 -6.06 -2.92 23.12
C PRO A 86 -5.34 -2.30 24.32
N ILE A 87 -4.30 -1.48 24.04
CA ILE A 87 -3.55 -0.70 25.03
C ILE A 87 -4.05 0.75 25.01
N ASN A 88 -4.23 1.31 23.81
CA ASN A 88 -4.64 2.70 23.63
C ASN A 88 -5.54 2.82 22.40
N ARG A 89 -6.49 3.76 22.46
CA ARG A 89 -7.40 4.07 21.36
C ARG A 89 -7.64 5.57 21.26
N LEU A 90 -7.48 6.12 20.06
CA LEU A 90 -7.74 7.52 19.73
C LEU A 90 -8.66 7.57 18.52
N SER A 91 -9.77 8.30 18.61
CA SER A 91 -10.67 8.58 17.48
C SER A 91 -10.74 10.08 17.22
N LYS A 92 -10.65 10.48 15.97
CA LYS A 92 -10.77 11.87 15.53
C LYS A 92 -11.59 11.98 14.25
N GLN A 93 -12.41 13.03 14.17
CA GLN A 93 -13.20 13.32 12.98
C GLN A 93 -12.52 14.41 12.16
N TYR A 94 -12.61 14.26 10.83
CA TYR A 94 -12.01 15.13 9.84
C TYR A 94 -13.03 15.51 8.79
N THR A 95 -12.81 16.62 8.12
CA THR A 95 -13.63 17.10 7.00
C THR A 95 -12.72 17.53 5.87
N ALA A 96 -12.80 16.85 4.74
CA ALA A 96 -12.18 17.27 3.49
C ALA A 96 -13.15 18.19 2.73
N LYS A 97 -12.60 19.25 2.08
CA LYS A 97 -13.39 20.22 1.32
C LYS A 97 -12.77 20.48 -0.04
N VAL A 98 -13.61 20.53 -1.08
CA VAL A 98 -13.22 20.89 -2.43
C VAL A 98 -14.28 21.76 -3.09
N ASP A 99 -13.84 22.62 -4.00
CA ASP A 99 -14.73 23.50 -4.75
C ASP A 99 -15.14 22.88 -6.11
N ASP A 100 -14.24 22.09 -6.73
CA ASP A 100 -14.49 21.43 -7.98
C ASP A 100 -15.09 20.02 -7.78
N PHE A 101 -16.15 19.72 -8.51
CA PHE A 101 -16.77 18.39 -8.49
C PHE A 101 -15.81 17.29 -8.98
N ASN A 102 -14.94 17.58 -9.94
CA ASN A 102 -14.00 16.61 -10.46
C ASN A 102 -13.01 16.11 -9.38
N ASP A 103 -12.63 16.99 -8.47
CA ASP A 103 -11.73 16.64 -7.35
C ASP A 103 -12.36 15.62 -6.40
N THR A 104 -13.69 15.60 -6.27
CA THR A 104 -14.40 14.65 -5.38
C THR A 104 -14.22 13.19 -5.78
N HIS A 105 -13.87 12.93 -7.04
CA HIS A 105 -13.68 11.59 -7.60
C HIS A 105 -12.21 11.32 -7.95
N SER A 106 -11.33 12.27 -7.66
CA SER A 106 -9.91 12.17 -7.98
C SER A 106 -9.21 11.14 -7.09
N SER A 107 -8.41 10.29 -7.70
CA SER A 107 -7.45 9.44 -6.97
C SER A 107 -6.13 10.15 -6.69
N LEU A 108 -5.90 11.31 -7.33
CA LEU A 108 -4.68 12.12 -7.21
C LEU A 108 -4.80 13.21 -6.15
N VAL A 109 -5.99 13.77 -5.98
CA VAL A 109 -6.28 14.69 -4.88
C VAL A 109 -6.51 13.87 -3.63
N THR A 110 -5.78 14.20 -2.57
CA THR A 110 -5.75 13.38 -1.35
C THR A 110 -5.79 14.27 -0.11
N ASP A 111 -6.32 13.73 0.98
CA ASP A 111 -6.16 14.31 2.31
C ASP A 111 -5.02 13.59 3.05
N MET A 112 -4.06 14.34 3.57
CA MET A 112 -2.91 13.80 4.27
C MET A 112 -3.00 14.13 5.76
N ILE A 113 -3.17 13.10 6.57
CA ILE A 113 -3.28 13.19 8.03
C ILE A 113 -2.00 12.68 8.68
N LYS A 114 -1.54 13.38 9.70
CA LYS A 114 -0.44 12.97 10.56
C LYS A 114 -0.91 12.90 12.01
N GLU A 115 -0.67 11.77 12.65
CA GLU A 115 -0.82 11.59 14.10
C GLU A 115 0.50 11.08 14.69
N SER A 116 0.84 11.60 15.88
CA SER A 116 2.07 11.24 16.58
C SER A 116 1.75 10.64 17.94
N LEU A 117 2.39 9.52 18.26
CA LEU A 117 2.25 8.83 19.54
C LEU A 117 3.64 8.51 20.12
N ILE A 118 3.73 8.46 21.44
CA ILE A 118 4.89 7.94 22.14
C ILE A 118 4.50 6.57 22.72
N LEU A 119 5.30 5.55 22.42
CA LEU A 119 5.09 4.17 22.85
C LEU A 119 6.31 3.68 23.61
N PHE A 120 6.11 2.74 24.51
CA PHE A 120 7.21 1.96 25.08
C PHE A 120 7.86 1.09 24.00
N ASN A 121 9.17 0.81 24.15
CA ASN A 121 9.95 0.03 23.19
C ASN A 121 9.62 -1.47 23.26
N GLU A 122 8.35 -1.80 23.02
CA GLU A 122 7.80 -3.15 22.97
C GLU A 122 7.12 -3.37 21.61
N ASN A 123 7.07 -4.64 21.21
CA ASN A 123 6.32 -4.99 19.99
C ASN A 123 4.83 -4.77 20.20
N SER A 124 4.22 -4.13 19.24
CA SER A 124 2.80 -3.81 19.27
C SER A 124 2.20 -3.86 17.86
N LYS A 125 0.90 -3.75 17.78
CA LYS A 125 0.15 -3.64 16.52
C LYS A 125 -0.63 -2.34 16.49
N LEU A 126 -0.58 -1.66 15.37
CA LEU A 126 -1.44 -0.51 15.10
C LEU A 126 -2.57 -0.96 14.16
N LEU A 127 -3.79 -0.85 14.63
CA LEU A 127 -5.00 -0.96 13.81
C LEU A 127 -5.50 0.46 13.52
N VAL A 128 -5.63 0.80 12.24
CA VAL A 128 -6.24 2.04 11.77
C VAL A 128 -7.55 1.73 11.06
N GLU A 129 -8.62 2.38 11.50
CA GLU A 129 -9.94 2.29 10.90
C GLU A 129 -10.32 3.66 10.33
N LEU A 130 -10.66 3.70 9.05
CA LEU A 130 -11.26 4.84 8.37
C LEU A 130 -12.76 4.55 8.22
N MET A 131 -13.60 5.36 8.83
CA MET A 131 -15.05 5.31 8.67
C MET A 131 -15.54 6.57 7.94
N ASP A 132 -16.12 6.38 6.78
CA ASP A 132 -16.88 7.43 6.09
C ASP A 132 -18.19 7.68 6.85
N LEU A 133 -18.40 8.90 7.35
CA LEU A 133 -19.52 9.21 8.22
C LEU A 133 -20.86 9.31 7.48
N ASP A 134 -20.82 9.57 6.19
CA ASP A 134 -22.03 9.70 5.36
C ASP A 134 -22.53 8.32 4.89
N THR A 135 -21.62 7.43 4.48
CA THR A 135 -21.96 6.07 4.03
C THR A 135 -21.89 5.01 5.11
N ARG A 136 -21.27 5.30 6.27
CA ARG A 136 -20.99 4.38 7.39
C ARG A 136 -20.11 3.19 7.01
N LYS A 137 -19.44 3.25 5.89
CA LYS A 137 -18.50 2.22 5.45
C LYS A 137 -17.17 2.37 6.18
N ILE A 138 -16.58 1.22 6.53
CA ILE A 138 -15.33 1.18 7.29
C ILE A 138 -14.29 0.40 6.50
N PHE A 139 -13.09 0.97 6.41
CA PHE A 139 -11.90 0.28 5.92
C PHE A 139 -10.86 0.18 7.04
N ARG A 140 -10.16 -0.95 7.12
CA ARG A 140 -9.20 -1.24 8.19
C ARG A 140 -7.86 -1.62 7.62
N LYS A 141 -6.80 -1.10 8.25
CA LYS A 141 -5.43 -1.56 8.05
C LYS A 141 -4.77 -1.83 9.38
N GLN A 142 -3.98 -2.90 9.43
CA GLN A 142 -3.16 -3.26 10.57
C GLN A 142 -1.71 -3.34 10.15
N ILE A 143 -0.82 -2.80 10.99
CA ILE A 143 0.64 -2.84 10.84
C ILE A 143 1.24 -3.32 12.16
N ASP A 144 2.22 -4.21 12.09
CA ASP A 144 3.05 -4.58 13.22
C ASP A 144 4.11 -3.49 13.45
N ILE A 145 4.28 -3.08 14.71
CA ILE A 145 5.25 -2.07 15.14
C ILE A 145 6.30 -2.75 15.99
N THR A 146 7.53 -2.81 15.49
CA THR A 146 8.68 -3.37 16.20
C THR A 146 9.56 -2.22 16.70
N LEU A 147 9.67 -2.04 18.01
CA LEU A 147 10.45 -0.95 18.62
C LEU A 147 11.67 -1.44 19.41
N ASN A 148 11.89 -2.76 19.52
CA ASN A 148 12.98 -3.35 20.29
C ASN A 148 14.38 -2.91 19.81
N GLU A 149 14.53 -2.54 18.55
CA GLU A 149 15.81 -2.05 18.01
C GLU A 149 16.17 -0.64 18.49
N PHE A 150 15.20 0.13 19.01
CA PHE A 150 15.39 1.51 19.46
C PHE A 150 16.00 1.62 20.86
N ILE A 151 16.21 0.51 21.55
CA ILE A 151 16.95 0.44 22.84
C ILE A 151 18.47 0.50 22.66
N ASN A 152 18.98 0.47 21.42
CA ASN A 152 20.42 0.53 21.15
C ASN A 152 20.97 1.95 21.39
N ASP A 153 22.29 2.02 21.64
CA ASP A 153 22.98 3.30 21.88
C ASP A 153 23.07 4.18 20.63
N GLU A 154 23.11 3.58 19.46
CA GLU A 154 23.18 4.26 18.16
C GLU A 154 22.03 3.75 17.28
N VAL A 155 21.09 4.64 16.96
CA VAL A 155 19.88 4.29 16.22
C VAL A 155 19.54 5.39 15.23
N ILE A 156 19.19 5.00 14.02
CA ILE A 156 18.60 5.85 12.99
C ILE A 156 17.10 5.50 12.88
N SER A 157 16.26 6.51 12.79
CA SER A 157 14.80 6.36 12.59
C SER A 157 14.48 5.63 11.30
N ASP A 158 13.23 5.30 11.11
CA ASP A 158 12.71 5.04 9.76
C ASP A 158 12.96 6.25 8.86
N LEU A 159 13.19 5.95 7.58
CA LEU A 159 13.50 6.95 6.57
C LEU A 159 12.21 7.40 5.88
N LEU A 160 12.07 8.70 5.63
CA LEU A 160 10.97 9.26 4.87
C LEU A 160 11.48 9.95 3.60
N LEU A 161 10.91 9.59 2.46
CA LEU A 161 11.04 10.40 1.25
C LEU A 161 10.15 11.63 1.39
N VAL A 162 10.72 12.83 1.24
CA VAL A 162 10.00 14.09 1.45
C VAL A 162 10.12 15.03 0.25
N ASP A 163 9.04 15.79 0.01
CA ASP A 163 9.00 16.91 -0.94
C ASP A 163 9.19 18.21 -0.16
N LEU A 164 10.31 18.90 -0.39
CA LEU A 164 10.63 20.16 0.27
C LEU A 164 9.90 21.36 -0.35
N ASN A 165 9.35 21.22 -1.54
CA ASN A 165 8.60 22.29 -2.21
C ASN A 165 7.18 22.44 -1.66
N LYS A 166 6.69 21.41 -0.96
CA LYS A 166 5.39 21.43 -0.28
C LYS A 166 5.58 21.71 1.20
N THR A 167 5.23 22.90 1.65
CA THR A 167 5.36 23.34 3.05
C THR A 167 3.98 23.56 3.64
N ASN A 168 3.28 22.50 4.01
CA ASN A 168 2.00 22.60 4.71
C ASN A 168 2.13 22.02 6.12
N LEU A 169 1.64 22.74 7.13
CA LEU A 169 1.51 22.20 8.48
C LEU A 169 0.64 20.91 8.44
N PRO A 170 0.98 19.85 9.16
CA PRO A 170 1.97 19.75 10.25
C PRO A 170 3.37 19.23 9.83
N PHE A 171 3.77 19.37 8.58
CA PHE A 171 4.97 18.75 8.00
C PHE A 171 6.14 19.74 7.91
N ASN A 172 6.72 20.13 9.05
CA ASN A 172 7.81 21.12 9.11
C ASN A 172 9.12 20.66 8.43
N ASN A 173 9.33 19.34 8.32
CA ASN A 173 10.54 18.73 7.76
C ASN A 173 10.35 18.20 6.32
N GLY A 174 9.43 18.81 5.58
CA GLY A 174 9.05 18.40 4.24
C GLY A 174 7.81 17.51 4.23
N PHE A 175 7.09 17.56 3.12
CA PHE A 175 5.85 16.80 2.93
C PHE A 175 6.16 15.35 2.58
N PRO A 176 5.73 14.35 3.37
CA PRO A 176 6.04 12.95 3.08
C PRO A 176 5.37 12.47 1.80
N ILE A 177 6.14 11.78 0.96
CA ILE A 177 5.64 11.14 -0.27
C ILE A 177 5.23 9.72 0.06
N ILE A 178 3.92 9.46 0.10
CA ILE A 178 3.35 8.17 0.49
C ILE A 178 2.36 7.67 -0.58
N PRO A 179 2.64 6.53 -1.19
CA PRO A 179 3.82 5.68 -1.05
C PRO A 179 5.11 6.37 -1.55
N PRO A 180 6.31 5.94 -1.04
CA PRO A 180 7.58 6.55 -1.45
C PRO A 180 7.88 6.26 -2.92
N MET A 181 7.82 7.31 -3.74
CA MET A 181 7.92 7.20 -5.19
C MET A 181 8.55 8.45 -5.78
N ILE A 182 9.37 8.26 -6.83
CA ILE A 182 9.99 9.32 -7.61
C ILE A 182 9.58 9.21 -9.08
N SER A 183 9.66 10.33 -9.79
CA SER A 183 9.50 10.40 -11.25
C SER A 183 10.86 10.42 -11.96
N ASP A 184 10.85 10.18 -13.26
CA ASP A 184 12.02 10.31 -14.14
C ASP A 184 12.54 11.75 -14.27
N LEU A 185 11.79 12.72 -13.81
CA LEU A 185 12.17 14.14 -13.79
C LEU A 185 12.88 14.54 -12.50
N ASP A 186 12.86 13.70 -11.49
CA ASP A 186 13.53 13.97 -10.22
C ASP A 186 15.04 13.78 -10.41
N THR A 187 15.79 14.84 -10.21
CA THR A 187 17.25 14.84 -10.29
C THR A 187 17.93 14.52 -8.98
N SER A 188 17.19 14.66 -7.88
CA SER A 188 17.63 14.33 -6.52
C SER A 188 16.44 13.88 -5.68
N ILE A 189 16.73 13.19 -4.60
CA ILE A 189 15.76 12.80 -3.56
C ILE A 189 16.14 13.42 -2.23
N ASN A 190 15.13 13.71 -1.41
CA ASN A 190 15.33 14.20 -0.05
C ASN A 190 14.85 13.13 0.93
N ILE A 191 15.75 12.61 1.74
CA ILE A 191 15.46 11.61 2.77
C ILE A 191 15.54 12.26 4.12
N PHE A 192 14.40 12.38 4.78
CA PHE A 192 14.31 12.83 6.17
C PHE A 192 14.59 11.66 7.12
N TYR A 193 15.39 11.90 8.15
CA TYR A 193 15.63 10.97 9.25
C TYR A 193 15.95 11.70 10.55
N GLU A 194 15.73 11.03 11.66
CA GLU A 194 16.23 11.41 12.99
C GLU A 194 17.21 10.32 13.44
N ALA A 195 18.26 10.72 14.13
CA ALA A 195 19.22 9.76 14.64
C ALA A 195 19.65 10.12 16.07
N ILE A 196 20.01 9.09 16.84
CA ILE A 196 20.52 9.24 18.19
C ILE A 196 21.82 8.47 18.35
N SER A 197 22.83 9.14 18.95
CA SER A 197 24.08 8.49 19.38
C SER A 197 24.30 8.76 20.86
N ARG A 198 23.93 7.81 21.72
CA ARG A 198 24.05 7.91 23.18
C ARG A 198 25.50 7.79 23.65
N LYS A 199 26.38 7.19 22.84
CA LYS A 199 27.81 7.04 23.14
C LYS A 199 28.66 8.21 22.73
N LYS A 200 28.13 9.16 21.94
CA LYS A 200 28.88 10.28 21.34
C LYS A 200 30.17 9.83 20.59
N SER A 201 30.16 8.61 20.08
CA SER A 201 31.36 8.00 19.49
C SER A 201 31.44 8.15 17.99
N SER A 202 30.34 8.45 17.31
CA SER A 202 30.31 8.57 15.86
C SER A 202 29.45 9.77 15.45
N ASN A 203 30.05 10.66 14.66
CA ASN A 203 29.34 11.76 14.00
C ASN A 203 29.18 11.51 12.50
N THR A 204 29.45 10.28 12.04
CA THR A 204 29.38 9.94 10.63
C THR A 204 28.21 9.03 10.38
N VAL A 205 27.35 9.41 9.43
CA VAL A 205 26.27 8.55 8.91
C VAL A 205 26.67 8.10 7.51
N TYR A 206 26.75 6.81 7.31
CA TYR A 206 26.99 6.19 6.02
C TYR A 206 25.65 5.94 5.33
N TYR A 207 25.61 6.18 4.03
CA TYR A 207 24.43 5.82 3.23
C TYR A 207 24.79 5.02 1.99
N ARG A 208 23.93 4.11 1.63
CA ARG A 208 24.05 3.25 0.46
C ARG A 208 22.77 3.30 -0.36
N ILE A 209 22.91 3.43 -1.67
CA ILE A 209 21.84 3.17 -2.63
C ILE A 209 22.15 1.85 -3.31
N SER A 210 21.18 0.94 -3.31
CA SER A 210 21.30 -0.35 -3.97
C SER A 210 20.08 -0.65 -4.85
N SER A 211 20.31 -1.42 -5.91
CA SER A 211 19.23 -1.98 -6.72
C SER A 211 18.38 -2.97 -5.90
N THR A 212 17.25 -3.39 -6.44
CA THR A 212 16.44 -4.48 -5.83
C THR A 212 17.17 -5.83 -5.82
N SER A 213 18.18 -6.02 -6.67
CA SER A 213 19.11 -7.17 -6.65
C SER A 213 20.27 -7.01 -5.66
N ASN A 214 20.23 -5.96 -4.83
CA ASN A 214 21.26 -5.62 -3.82
C ASN A 214 22.60 -5.15 -4.38
N GLU A 215 22.71 -4.83 -5.68
CA GLU A 215 23.91 -4.25 -6.27
C GLU A 215 24.07 -2.80 -5.81
N THR A 216 25.25 -2.43 -5.32
CA THR A 216 25.53 -1.06 -4.86
C THR A 216 25.64 -0.10 -6.05
N ILE A 217 24.80 0.93 -6.05
CA ILE A 217 24.79 2.01 -7.05
C ILE A 217 25.61 3.20 -6.57
N LEU A 218 25.48 3.52 -5.28
CA LEU A 218 26.17 4.62 -4.61
C LEU A 218 26.44 4.25 -3.16
N LEU A 219 27.66 4.55 -2.69
CA LEU A 219 28.02 4.44 -1.27
C LEU A 219 28.79 5.71 -0.91
N ASP A 220 28.36 6.41 0.14
CA ASP A 220 28.98 7.64 0.61
C ASP A 220 28.69 7.85 2.10
N SER A 221 29.17 8.95 2.67
CA SER A 221 28.96 9.27 4.09
C SER A 221 28.84 10.79 4.30
N ILE A 222 28.16 11.15 5.36
CA ILE A 222 28.03 12.53 5.81
C ILE A 222 28.52 12.65 7.25
N GLU A 223 29.25 13.71 7.55
CA GLU A 223 29.60 14.10 8.92
C GLU A 223 28.46 14.91 9.52
N VAL A 224 27.97 14.50 10.65
CA VAL A 224 26.96 15.23 11.41
C VAL A 224 27.65 16.16 12.38
N LEU A 225 27.51 17.45 12.16
CA LEU A 225 28.15 18.49 12.98
C LEU A 225 27.39 18.83 14.26
N ASP A 226 26.30 18.12 14.54
CA ASP A 226 25.46 18.39 15.71
C ASP A 226 26.03 17.70 16.97
N SER A 227 26.22 18.50 18.01
CA SER A 227 26.63 18.02 19.33
C SER A 227 25.48 17.48 20.19
N ASN A 228 24.26 17.55 19.68
CA ASN A 228 23.06 17.08 20.36
C ASN A 228 23.01 15.54 20.39
N LEU A 229 22.38 15.01 21.42
CA LEU A 229 22.17 13.59 21.56
C LEU A 229 21.26 13.04 20.45
N VAL A 230 20.24 13.79 20.07
CA VAL A 230 19.32 13.52 18.95
C VAL A 230 19.55 14.59 17.91
N PHE A 231 19.78 14.20 16.69
CA PHE A 231 19.87 15.10 15.55
C PHE A 231 18.91 14.72 14.45
N THR A 232 18.48 15.70 13.70
CA THR A 232 17.52 15.60 12.61
C THR A 232 18.17 16.17 11.37
N ASP A 233 18.10 15.45 10.26
CA ASP A 233 18.66 15.91 9.01
C ASP A 233 17.83 15.50 7.80
N ILE A 234 18.05 16.17 6.68
CA ILE A 234 17.48 15.85 5.38
C ILE A 234 18.62 15.61 4.40
N LEU A 235 18.88 14.33 4.12
CA LEU A 235 19.89 13.93 3.17
C LEU A 235 19.39 14.17 1.75
N ASN A 236 20.03 15.11 1.02
CA ASN A 236 19.80 15.30 -0.40
C ASN A 236 20.73 14.42 -1.21
N ILE A 237 20.19 13.48 -1.98
CA ILE A 237 20.94 12.54 -2.78
C ILE A 237 20.68 12.79 -4.26
N PRO A 238 21.71 13.11 -5.04
CA PRO A 238 21.59 13.23 -6.50
C PRO A 238 21.39 11.86 -7.13
N ILE A 239 20.32 11.70 -7.90
CA ILE A 239 19.97 10.42 -8.57
C ILE A 239 20.03 10.50 -10.09
N ALA A 240 20.34 11.68 -10.65
CA ALA A 240 20.27 11.99 -12.08
C ALA A 240 20.79 10.85 -12.97
N ASN A 241 19.91 10.31 -13.82
CA ASN A 241 20.16 9.31 -14.86
C ASN A 241 20.80 7.97 -14.42
N LYS A 242 21.11 7.79 -13.14
CA LYS A 242 21.76 6.59 -12.61
C LYS A 242 20.78 5.50 -12.19
N ILE A 243 19.56 5.89 -11.84
CA ILE A 243 18.58 4.98 -11.25
C ILE A 243 17.33 4.95 -12.13
N LYS A 244 17.13 3.82 -12.79
CA LYS A 244 16.02 3.59 -13.73
C LYS A 244 15.01 2.54 -13.28
N SER A 245 15.14 2.05 -12.06
CA SER A 245 14.30 1.01 -11.47
C SER A 245 14.08 1.30 -9.99
N ASN A 246 13.24 0.51 -9.34
CA ASN A 246 13.11 0.56 -7.88
C ASN A 246 14.46 0.33 -7.21
N PHE A 247 14.71 1.03 -6.12
CA PHE A 247 15.96 0.97 -5.39
C PHE A 247 15.74 1.13 -3.89
N ASN A 248 16.75 0.71 -3.12
CA ASN A 248 16.76 0.88 -1.68
C ASN A 248 17.75 1.99 -1.30
N VAL A 249 17.35 2.83 -0.34
CA VAL A 249 18.23 3.74 0.38
C VAL A 249 18.42 3.18 1.79
N GLN A 250 19.66 3.06 2.23
CA GLN A 250 20.05 2.50 3.51
C GLN A 250 20.94 3.51 4.25
N LEU A 251 20.72 3.70 5.54
CA LEU A 251 21.53 4.55 6.42
C LEU A 251 22.01 3.74 7.63
N SER A 252 23.26 3.98 8.06
CA SER A 252 23.85 3.34 9.24
C SER A 252 24.92 4.24 9.87
N PHE A 253 25.16 4.12 11.16
CA PHE A 253 26.34 4.72 11.85
C PHE A 253 27.64 3.99 11.54
N THR A 254 27.57 2.78 11.02
CA THR A 254 28.74 2.00 10.62
C THR A 254 28.77 1.85 9.10
N LYS A 255 30.00 1.72 8.54
CA LYS A 255 30.14 1.53 7.09
C LYS A 255 29.36 0.30 6.66
N ILE A 256 28.52 0.47 5.64
CA ILE A 256 27.62 -0.58 5.15
C ILE A 256 28.44 -1.52 4.25
N ASP A 257 28.81 -2.68 4.77
CA ASP A 257 29.54 -3.72 4.05
C ASP A 257 28.59 -4.91 3.73
N GLU A 258 28.83 -5.58 2.60
CA GLU A 258 27.98 -6.70 2.15
C GLU A 258 28.07 -7.95 3.05
N GLU A 259 29.14 -8.05 3.87
CA GLU A 259 29.41 -9.23 4.70
C GLU A 259 28.95 -9.11 6.17
N SER A 260 28.49 -7.95 6.63
CA SER A 260 28.18 -7.71 8.04
C SER A 260 26.71 -8.00 8.38
N SER A 261 26.45 -9.16 8.96
CA SER A 261 25.08 -9.61 9.32
C SER A 261 24.45 -8.93 10.56
N ASN A 262 25.21 -8.11 11.31
CA ASN A 262 24.78 -7.55 12.61
C ASN A 262 24.71 -6.01 12.63
N GLN A 263 24.62 -5.35 11.49
CA GLN A 263 24.52 -3.90 11.44
C GLN A 263 23.08 -3.42 11.63
N LEU A 264 22.88 -2.39 12.44
CA LEU A 264 21.62 -1.66 12.50
C LEU A 264 21.52 -0.74 11.28
N ILE A 265 20.70 -1.13 10.33
CA ILE A 265 20.51 -0.42 9.07
C ILE A 265 19.07 0.03 9.00
N SER A 266 18.84 1.34 8.90
CA SER A 266 17.54 1.87 8.53
C SER A 266 17.41 1.92 7.00
N SER A 267 16.28 1.48 6.46
CA SER A 267 16.12 1.37 5.01
C SER A 267 14.74 1.80 4.53
N ILE A 268 14.71 2.36 3.32
CA ILE A 268 13.48 2.66 2.59
C ILE A 268 13.60 2.19 1.14
N MET A 269 12.58 1.47 0.68
CA MET A 269 12.46 1.14 -0.75
C MET A 269 11.74 2.28 -1.46
N ILE A 270 12.39 2.86 -2.45
CA ILE A 270 11.83 3.91 -3.30
C ILE A 270 11.44 3.30 -4.64
N LYS A 271 10.19 3.51 -5.02
CA LYS A 271 9.69 3.12 -6.32
C LYS A 271 10.01 4.21 -7.33
N SER A 272 10.57 3.81 -8.46
CA SER A 272 10.78 4.71 -9.59
C SER A 272 9.57 4.63 -10.52
N ASN A 273 8.89 5.76 -10.69
CA ASN A 273 7.83 5.91 -11.68
C ASN A 273 8.48 6.32 -13.02
N PHE A 274 9.10 5.35 -13.66
CA PHE A 274 9.82 5.58 -14.89
C PHE A 274 8.85 5.83 -16.05
N MET A 275 9.05 6.90 -16.81
CA MET A 275 8.25 7.26 -17.99
C MET A 275 6.74 7.43 -17.71
N GLY A 276 6.33 7.92 -16.53
CA GLY A 276 4.91 8.06 -16.20
C GLY A 276 4.19 6.74 -15.85
N MET A 277 4.96 5.65 -15.58
CA MET A 277 4.37 4.42 -15.08
C MET A 277 3.82 4.59 -13.66
N THR A 278 2.73 3.92 -13.38
CA THR A 278 2.10 3.95 -12.04
C THR A 278 2.89 3.17 -11.00
N SER A 279 2.89 3.64 -9.76
CA SER A 279 3.52 2.96 -8.60
C SER A 279 2.95 1.57 -8.28
N TYR A 280 1.81 1.23 -8.86
CA TYR A 280 1.17 -0.08 -8.67
C TYR A 280 1.81 -1.20 -9.49
N ILE A 281 2.67 -0.87 -10.46
CA ILE A 281 3.40 -1.84 -11.29
C ILE A 281 4.70 -2.19 -10.59
N ASN A 282 4.82 -3.45 -10.16
CA ASN A 282 6.06 -3.97 -9.55
C ASN A 282 6.84 -4.88 -10.53
N ASP A 283 6.16 -5.44 -11.51
CA ASP A 283 6.70 -6.36 -12.51
C ASP A 283 6.10 -6.02 -13.88
N ILE A 284 6.94 -5.70 -14.84
CA ILE A 284 6.52 -5.30 -16.20
C ILE A 284 5.90 -6.46 -16.97
N ASP A 285 6.43 -7.66 -16.83
CA ASP A 285 5.87 -8.83 -17.51
C ASP A 285 4.47 -9.13 -17.01
N GLU A 286 4.29 -9.07 -15.71
CA GLU A 286 2.98 -9.25 -15.10
C GLU A 286 2.01 -8.12 -15.47
N ALA A 287 2.49 -6.86 -15.48
CA ALA A 287 1.68 -5.71 -15.88
C ALA A 287 1.16 -5.86 -17.33
N ILE A 288 2.03 -6.34 -18.22
CA ILE A 288 1.64 -6.66 -19.61
C ILE A 288 0.60 -7.79 -19.63
N GLU A 289 0.79 -8.86 -18.85
CA GLU A 289 -0.17 -9.97 -18.77
C GLU A 289 -1.54 -9.49 -18.26
N GLN A 290 -1.55 -8.58 -17.31
CA GLN A 290 -2.76 -7.99 -16.72
C GLN A 290 -3.59 -7.20 -17.73
N MET A 291 -2.94 -6.59 -18.75
CA MET A 291 -3.65 -5.83 -19.79
C MET A 291 -4.61 -6.66 -20.63
N ARG A 292 -4.57 -7.99 -20.56
CA ARG A 292 -5.45 -8.89 -21.33
C ARG A 292 -6.95 -8.61 -21.13
N TYR A 293 -7.35 -7.94 -20.06
CA TYR A 293 -8.74 -7.60 -19.82
C TYR A 293 -9.24 -6.39 -20.62
N ILE A 294 -8.31 -5.54 -21.10
CA ILE A 294 -8.62 -4.26 -21.76
C ILE A 294 -7.97 -4.12 -23.15
N ALA A 295 -6.98 -4.95 -23.46
CA ALA A 295 -6.31 -4.91 -24.75
C ALA A 295 -7.06 -5.76 -25.77
N PHE A 296 -7.33 -5.19 -26.95
CA PHE A 296 -7.83 -5.97 -28.08
C PHE A 296 -6.73 -6.93 -28.58
N THR A 297 -7.11 -8.14 -28.97
CA THR A 297 -6.17 -9.17 -29.41
C THR A 297 -5.24 -8.68 -30.54
N ASP A 298 -5.76 -7.92 -31.50
CA ASP A 298 -4.98 -7.44 -32.63
C ASP A 298 -4.06 -6.27 -32.24
N GLU A 299 -4.51 -5.40 -31.33
CA GLU A 299 -3.70 -4.33 -30.75
C GLU A 299 -2.57 -4.89 -29.92
N PHE A 300 -2.88 -5.85 -29.05
CA PHE A 300 -1.89 -6.55 -28.25
C PHE A 300 -0.82 -7.19 -29.13
N LYS A 301 -1.22 -7.95 -30.16
CA LYS A 301 -0.30 -8.57 -31.10
C LYS A 301 0.55 -7.54 -31.83
N LYS A 302 -0.02 -6.40 -32.25
CA LYS A 302 0.71 -5.35 -32.97
C LYS A 302 1.77 -4.69 -32.12
N ILE A 303 1.47 -4.33 -30.88
CA ILE A 303 2.37 -3.68 -29.95
C ILE A 303 3.46 -4.65 -29.49
N PHE A 304 3.07 -5.86 -29.04
CA PHE A 304 4.00 -6.79 -28.40
C PHE A 304 4.82 -7.66 -29.37
N LYS A 305 4.50 -7.70 -30.66
CA LYS A 305 5.34 -8.34 -31.68
C LYS A 305 6.55 -7.52 -32.10
N ASN A 306 6.53 -6.21 -31.87
CA ASN A 306 7.67 -5.37 -32.23
C ASN A 306 8.89 -5.70 -31.33
N LYS A 307 9.95 -6.25 -31.92
CA LYS A 307 11.18 -6.67 -31.22
C LYS A 307 12.17 -5.53 -30.98
N ASN A 308 11.92 -4.36 -31.60
CA ASN A 308 12.88 -3.25 -31.60
C ASN A 308 12.68 -2.26 -30.46
N ILE A 309 11.66 -2.44 -29.62
CA ILE A 309 11.35 -1.59 -28.48
C ILE A 309 11.28 -2.42 -27.19
N THR A 310 11.60 -1.81 -26.06
CA THR A 310 11.60 -2.46 -24.74
C THR A 310 10.19 -2.87 -24.31
N LYS A 311 10.07 -3.67 -23.28
CA LYS A 311 8.75 -4.05 -22.71
C LYS A 311 8.06 -2.85 -22.08
N GLU A 312 8.85 -2.01 -21.42
CA GLU A 312 8.43 -0.74 -20.83
C GLU A 312 7.84 0.19 -21.88
N ASP A 313 8.56 0.40 -22.97
CA ASP A 313 8.10 1.25 -24.08
C ASP A 313 6.78 0.73 -24.69
N LYS A 314 6.64 -0.60 -24.81
CA LYS A 314 5.41 -1.23 -25.30
C LYS A 314 4.23 -0.96 -24.38
N LEU A 315 4.45 -1.10 -23.07
CA LEU A 315 3.45 -0.81 -22.06
C LEU A 315 3.03 0.66 -22.13
N MET A 316 4.00 1.56 -22.21
CA MET A 316 3.75 2.99 -22.30
C MET A 316 3.06 3.39 -23.60
N GLU A 317 3.43 2.81 -24.75
CA GLU A 317 2.75 3.05 -26.03
C GLU A 317 1.25 2.68 -25.97
N PHE A 318 0.92 1.59 -25.28
CA PHE A 318 -0.45 1.19 -25.07
C PHE A 318 -1.24 2.22 -24.24
N TRP A 319 -0.68 2.65 -23.12
CA TRP A 319 -1.35 3.57 -22.22
C TRP A 319 -1.39 5.00 -22.73
N LYS A 320 -0.36 5.46 -23.45
CA LYS A 320 -0.33 6.77 -24.08
C LYS A 320 -1.52 7.01 -25.03
N LYS A 321 -1.97 5.97 -25.71
CA LYS A 321 -3.16 6.05 -26.59
C LYS A 321 -4.49 6.19 -25.83
N ARG A 322 -4.45 5.94 -24.53
CA ARG A 322 -5.61 5.94 -23.62
C ARG A 322 -5.53 7.03 -22.56
N ASP A 323 -4.54 7.86 -22.67
CA ASP A 323 -4.30 8.95 -21.73
C ASP A 323 -5.41 10.01 -21.91
N PRO A 324 -6.22 10.29 -20.87
CA PRO A 324 -7.27 11.31 -20.95
C PRO A 324 -6.71 12.74 -20.91
N THR A 325 -5.48 12.92 -20.39
CA THR A 325 -4.83 14.21 -20.15
C THR A 325 -3.36 14.18 -20.60
N PRO A 326 -3.08 14.05 -21.94
CA PRO A 326 -1.73 13.84 -22.47
C PRO A 326 -0.72 14.94 -22.13
N GLU A 327 -1.18 16.10 -21.71
CA GLU A 327 -0.37 17.25 -21.27
C GLU A 327 0.09 17.13 -19.80
N THR A 328 -0.44 16.19 -19.03
CA THR A 328 -0.02 15.94 -17.66
C THR A 328 1.10 14.88 -17.63
N LYS A 329 1.79 14.79 -16.50
CA LYS A 329 2.86 13.80 -16.30
C LYS A 329 2.34 12.39 -15.99
N GLU A 330 1.10 12.30 -15.55
CA GLU A 330 0.48 11.06 -15.08
C GLU A 330 -0.66 10.66 -16.00
N ASN A 331 -0.77 9.38 -16.27
CA ASN A 331 -1.91 8.80 -16.95
C ASN A 331 -2.89 8.26 -15.91
N GLU A 332 -3.95 9.02 -15.64
CA GLU A 332 -4.93 8.71 -14.59
C GLU A 332 -5.64 7.38 -14.87
N LEU A 333 -5.87 7.07 -16.14
CA LEU A 333 -6.52 5.82 -16.53
C LEU A 333 -5.64 4.61 -16.22
N MET A 334 -4.35 4.69 -16.50
CA MET A 334 -3.37 3.66 -16.14
C MET A 334 -3.25 3.52 -14.62
N ASN A 335 -3.18 4.64 -13.90
CA ASN A 335 -3.13 4.65 -12.44
C ASN A 335 -4.34 3.95 -11.82
N GLU A 336 -5.54 4.28 -12.28
CA GLU A 336 -6.77 3.65 -11.78
C GLU A 336 -6.83 2.17 -12.12
N TYR A 337 -6.41 1.77 -13.32
CA TYR A 337 -6.39 0.38 -13.73
C TYR A 337 -5.50 -0.47 -12.80
N TYR A 338 -4.23 -0.09 -12.64
CA TYR A 338 -3.30 -0.84 -11.82
C TYR A 338 -3.57 -0.71 -10.32
N ARG A 339 -4.20 0.37 -9.88
CA ARG A 339 -4.77 0.47 -8.53
C ARG A 339 -5.80 -0.63 -8.28
N ARG A 340 -6.71 -0.85 -9.22
CA ARG A 340 -7.71 -1.93 -9.13
C ARG A 340 -7.06 -3.31 -9.20
N VAL A 341 -6.02 -3.48 -10.00
CA VAL A 341 -5.22 -4.72 -10.04
C VAL A 341 -4.58 -4.99 -8.68
N SER A 342 -3.94 -4.00 -8.08
CA SER A 342 -3.35 -4.09 -6.74
C SER A 342 -4.40 -4.43 -5.68
N PHE A 343 -5.55 -3.77 -5.71
CA PHE A 343 -6.67 -4.08 -4.83
C PHE A 343 -7.15 -5.52 -5.01
N ALA A 344 -7.34 -5.96 -6.25
CA ALA A 344 -7.79 -7.32 -6.55
C ALA A 344 -6.81 -8.37 -6.00
N ASN A 345 -5.50 -8.12 -6.13
CA ASN A 345 -4.48 -9.00 -5.56
C ASN A 345 -4.58 -9.11 -4.04
N ASN A 346 -4.85 -7.99 -3.36
CA ASN A 346 -4.96 -7.98 -1.90
C ASN A 346 -6.27 -8.61 -1.38
N GLN A 347 -7.37 -8.49 -2.12
CA GLN A 347 -8.70 -8.85 -1.64
C GLN A 347 -9.20 -10.21 -2.13
N PHE A 348 -8.83 -10.61 -3.35
CA PHE A 348 -9.36 -11.82 -3.99
C PHE A 348 -8.31 -12.91 -4.18
N GLN A 349 -7.14 -12.77 -3.57
CA GLN A 349 -6.10 -13.79 -3.64
C GLN A 349 -6.59 -15.08 -2.98
N THR A 350 -6.47 -16.18 -3.71
CA THR A 350 -6.69 -17.55 -3.25
C THR A 350 -5.37 -18.32 -3.39
N TRP A 351 -5.38 -19.53 -3.95
CA TRP A 351 -4.17 -20.23 -4.41
C TRP A 351 -3.53 -19.57 -5.65
N GLN A 352 -4.30 -18.73 -6.36
CA GLN A 352 -3.84 -17.90 -7.46
C GLN A 352 -3.88 -16.40 -7.11
N LYS A 353 -3.14 -15.58 -7.87
CA LYS A 353 -3.14 -14.13 -7.71
C LYS A 353 -4.55 -13.56 -7.88
N GLY A 354 -4.94 -12.61 -7.04
CA GLY A 354 -6.30 -12.10 -7.01
C GLY A 354 -6.78 -11.52 -8.34
N TRP A 355 -5.89 -10.89 -9.13
CA TRP A 355 -6.24 -10.38 -10.45
C TRP A 355 -6.64 -11.47 -11.46
N LYS A 356 -6.23 -12.74 -11.24
CA LYS A 356 -6.59 -13.89 -12.08
C LYS A 356 -7.94 -14.50 -11.72
N THR A 357 -8.49 -14.19 -10.57
CA THR A 357 -9.80 -14.70 -10.12
C THR A 357 -10.96 -14.05 -10.87
N SER A 358 -12.11 -14.70 -10.89
CA SER A 358 -13.33 -14.15 -11.49
C SER A 358 -13.76 -12.84 -10.83
N MET A 359 -13.70 -12.77 -9.50
CA MET A 359 -14.00 -11.53 -8.76
C MET A 359 -12.99 -10.42 -9.08
N GLY A 360 -11.69 -10.75 -9.12
CA GLY A 360 -10.65 -9.80 -9.49
C GLY A 360 -10.85 -9.25 -10.89
N MET A 361 -11.13 -10.08 -11.87
CA MET A 361 -11.41 -9.64 -13.25
C MET A 361 -12.56 -8.64 -13.30
N ILE A 362 -13.70 -8.95 -12.69
CA ILE A 362 -14.88 -8.06 -12.72
C ILE A 362 -14.58 -6.75 -11.97
N PHE A 363 -13.88 -6.83 -10.82
CA PHE A 363 -13.49 -5.62 -10.09
C PHE A 363 -12.53 -4.73 -10.89
N ILE A 364 -11.55 -5.30 -11.57
CA ILE A 364 -10.62 -4.55 -12.41
C ILE A 364 -11.38 -3.83 -13.54
N LEU A 365 -12.30 -4.53 -14.20
CA LEU A 365 -13.04 -3.98 -15.32
C LEU A 365 -14.06 -2.91 -14.92
N PHE A 366 -14.82 -3.12 -13.85
CA PHE A 366 -15.98 -2.29 -13.51
C PHE A 366 -15.81 -1.47 -12.23
N GLY A 367 -14.71 -1.72 -11.47
CA GLY A 367 -14.50 -1.09 -10.16
C GLY A 367 -15.36 -1.71 -9.06
N PRO A 368 -15.56 -0.99 -7.94
CA PRO A 368 -16.41 -1.46 -6.87
C PRO A 368 -17.88 -1.53 -7.33
N PRO A 369 -18.63 -2.58 -6.97
CA PRO A 369 -20.05 -2.67 -7.24
C PRO A 369 -20.84 -1.66 -6.39
N ASP A 370 -21.98 -1.19 -6.92
CA ASP A 370 -22.89 -0.29 -6.18
C ASP A 370 -23.57 -1.00 -5.01
N ASN A 371 -23.84 -2.31 -5.15
CA ASN A 371 -24.42 -3.15 -4.09
C ASN A 371 -23.92 -4.59 -4.21
N ILE A 372 -23.74 -5.25 -3.04
CA ILE A 372 -23.35 -6.66 -2.94
C ILE A 372 -24.39 -7.40 -2.10
N GLU A 373 -25.01 -8.39 -2.69
CA GLU A 373 -25.87 -9.35 -2.01
C GLU A 373 -24.99 -10.56 -1.62
N LYS A 374 -24.80 -10.77 -0.31
CA LYS A 374 -23.96 -11.85 0.27
C LYS A 374 -24.79 -12.86 1.03
N ASN A 375 -24.16 -13.97 1.38
CA ASN A 375 -24.73 -15.02 2.23
C ASN A 375 -26.00 -15.67 1.64
N MET A 376 -26.06 -15.75 0.31
CA MET A 376 -27.12 -16.48 -0.36
C MET A 376 -26.64 -17.90 -0.67
N SER A 377 -27.55 -18.86 -0.63
CA SER A 377 -27.25 -20.26 -0.95
C SER A 377 -28.13 -20.73 -2.11
N ASP A 378 -27.56 -21.51 -3.00
CA ASP A 378 -28.33 -22.20 -4.04
C ASP A 378 -29.09 -23.41 -3.48
N ILE A 379 -29.83 -24.10 -4.33
CA ILE A 379 -30.61 -25.29 -3.95
C ILE A 379 -29.75 -26.46 -3.45
N ASN A 380 -28.44 -26.45 -3.72
CA ASN A 380 -27.48 -27.44 -3.27
C ASN A 380 -26.70 -26.97 -2.02
N GLY A 381 -27.08 -25.83 -1.43
CA GLY A 381 -26.44 -25.26 -0.25
C GLY A 381 -25.09 -24.56 -0.54
N ARG A 382 -24.73 -24.34 -1.81
CA ARG A 382 -23.49 -23.65 -2.18
C ARG A 382 -23.67 -22.15 -2.02
N GLU A 383 -22.68 -21.47 -1.42
CA GLU A 383 -22.72 -20.03 -1.20
C GLU A 383 -22.52 -19.28 -2.54
N TYR A 384 -23.31 -18.23 -2.76
CA TYR A 384 -23.11 -17.33 -3.88
C TYR A 384 -23.23 -15.87 -3.47
N GLN A 385 -22.60 -14.98 -4.25
CA GLN A 385 -22.65 -13.55 -4.11
C GLN A 385 -23.09 -12.92 -5.42
N ARG A 386 -23.90 -11.86 -5.35
CA ARG A 386 -24.27 -11.07 -6.52
C ARG A 386 -23.79 -9.64 -6.36
N TRP A 387 -23.06 -9.17 -7.38
CA TRP A 387 -22.58 -7.80 -7.47
C TRP A 387 -23.41 -7.02 -8.47
N ASN A 388 -24.02 -5.92 -8.02
CA ASN A 388 -24.87 -5.09 -8.83
C ASN A 388 -24.17 -3.79 -9.19
N TYR A 389 -24.17 -3.46 -10.49
CA TYR A 389 -23.61 -2.24 -11.07
C TYR A 389 -24.74 -1.46 -11.73
N ILE A 390 -25.33 -0.51 -10.99
CA ILE A 390 -26.54 0.21 -11.37
C ILE A 390 -26.30 1.08 -12.61
N ARG A 391 -25.16 1.80 -12.64
CA ARG A 391 -24.83 2.71 -13.74
C ARG A 391 -24.75 2.04 -15.11
N ILE A 392 -24.38 0.79 -15.16
CA ILE A 392 -24.25 0.03 -16.41
C ILE A 392 -25.37 -1.02 -16.55
N ASN A 393 -26.32 -1.04 -15.63
CA ASN A 393 -27.45 -1.98 -15.57
C ASN A 393 -26.99 -3.44 -15.74
N ARG A 394 -26.00 -3.86 -14.94
CA ARG A 394 -25.46 -5.22 -14.95
C ARG A 394 -25.33 -5.77 -13.55
N SER A 395 -25.51 -7.09 -13.45
CA SER A 395 -25.23 -7.85 -12.24
C SER A 395 -24.35 -9.05 -12.59
N PHE A 396 -23.40 -9.36 -11.70
CA PHE A 396 -22.52 -10.52 -11.82
C PHE A 396 -22.73 -11.43 -10.61
N THR A 397 -23.01 -12.71 -10.88
CA THR A 397 -23.20 -13.71 -9.82
C THR A 397 -22.00 -14.61 -9.76
N PHE A 398 -21.45 -14.79 -8.57
CA PHE A 398 -20.30 -15.62 -8.29
C PHE A 398 -20.72 -16.75 -7.36
N LEU A 399 -20.38 -17.99 -7.70
CA LEU A 399 -20.72 -19.20 -6.96
C LEU A 399 -19.45 -19.85 -6.40
N ASP A 400 -19.48 -20.20 -5.12
CA ASP A 400 -18.47 -21.04 -4.49
C ASP A 400 -18.81 -22.52 -4.73
N TYR A 401 -18.17 -23.13 -5.75
CA TYR A 401 -18.44 -24.50 -6.14
C TYR A 401 -17.94 -25.53 -5.15
N ASN A 402 -16.85 -25.22 -4.45
CA ASN A 402 -16.11 -26.16 -3.62
C ASN A 402 -16.21 -25.89 -2.12
N GLY A 403 -16.84 -24.77 -1.72
CA GLY A 403 -16.99 -24.38 -0.31
C GLY A 403 -15.72 -23.82 0.34
N PHE A 404 -14.67 -23.52 -0.45
CA PHE A 404 -13.39 -22.99 0.05
C PHE A 404 -13.23 -21.47 -0.10
N GLY A 405 -14.31 -20.77 -0.49
CA GLY A 405 -14.28 -19.33 -0.73
C GLY A 405 -13.73 -18.95 -2.11
N GLU A 406 -13.63 -19.91 -3.03
CA GLU A 406 -13.26 -19.67 -4.41
C GLU A 406 -14.50 -19.39 -5.25
N PHE A 407 -14.81 -18.14 -5.41
CA PHE A 407 -15.99 -17.68 -6.13
C PHE A 407 -15.72 -17.60 -7.63
N GLU A 408 -16.37 -18.42 -8.40
CA GLU A 408 -16.33 -18.41 -9.86
C GLU A 408 -17.56 -17.69 -10.44
N LEU A 409 -17.35 -16.95 -11.52
CA LEU A 409 -18.42 -16.25 -12.20
C LEU A 409 -19.39 -17.26 -12.85
N LEU A 410 -20.66 -17.19 -12.48
CA LEU A 410 -21.68 -18.13 -12.96
C LEU A 410 -21.92 -18.00 -14.47
N ASP A 411 -22.01 -16.77 -14.96
CA ASP A 411 -22.13 -16.45 -16.38
C ASP A 411 -20.80 -15.92 -16.89
N PRO A 412 -20.05 -16.68 -17.71
CA PRO A 412 -18.73 -16.29 -18.14
C PRO A 412 -18.76 -14.95 -18.89
N TYR A 413 -18.03 -13.97 -18.38
CA TYR A 413 -17.83 -12.69 -19.02
C TYR A 413 -16.65 -12.79 -19.99
N ASN A 414 -16.92 -12.65 -21.27
CA ASN A 414 -15.86 -12.66 -22.27
C ASN A 414 -15.37 -11.22 -22.50
N SER A 415 -14.21 -10.88 -21.91
CA SER A 415 -13.56 -9.58 -22.04
C SER A 415 -13.07 -9.28 -23.47
N THR A 416 -13.01 -10.27 -24.35
CA THR A 416 -12.54 -10.11 -25.74
C THR A 416 -13.38 -9.17 -26.59
N TYR A 417 -14.58 -8.80 -26.14
CA TYR A 417 -15.46 -7.82 -26.81
C TYR A 417 -15.21 -6.36 -26.41
N GLY A 418 -13.99 -6.05 -25.96
CA GLY A 418 -13.55 -4.68 -25.79
C GLY A 418 -14.47 -3.86 -24.90
N THR A 419 -14.43 -4.12 -23.62
CA THR A 419 -14.93 -3.14 -22.66
C THR A 419 -14.07 -1.90 -22.88
N ARG A 420 -14.64 -0.85 -23.50
CA ARG A 420 -13.96 0.44 -23.54
C ARG A 420 -13.83 0.89 -22.09
N TRP A 421 -12.65 0.72 -21.57
CA TRP A 421 -12.28 1.32 -20.32
C TRP A 421 -12.31 2.84 -20.52
N ARG A 422 -13.24 3.51 -19.89
CA ARG A 422 -13.44 4.96 -19.91
C ARG A 422 -13.37 5.49 -18.50
#